data_3ae9492f7645154bddc2f492e763c3fd
#
_entry.id   3ae9492f7645154bddc2f492e763c3fd
#
_cell.length_a   1.000
_cell.length_b   1.000
_cell.length_c   1.000
_cell.angle_alpha   90.00
_cell.angle_beta   90.00
_cell.angle_gamma   90.00
#
_symmetry.space_group_name_H-M   'P 1'
#
loop_
_entity.id
_entity.type
_entity.pdbx_description
1 polymer ?
#
loop_
_entity_poly.entity_id
_entity_poly.type
_entity_poly.pdbx_seq_one_letter_code
_entity_poly.pdbx_strand_id
1 'polypeptide(L)'
;MRKITIAIDGFSSCGKSTMAKDLARELGYIYVDTGAMYRCVTLYALRHGIIDTDGAINLPKLEAEIPNINISFKLNKETGRPDTYLNNVNVESEIRTMEVSSHVSPIAAIPFVRAALVAQQQKMGEEKGIVMDGRDVGTVVFPNAELKIFVTASPEVRAQRRYDELKAKGLEA
;
A
#
# COMPACT_ATOMS: atom_id res chain seq x y z
N MET A 1 -2.44 -13.71 24.26
CA MET A 1 -3.44 -13.75 23.16
C MET A 1 -2.73 -14.17 21.87
N ARG A 2 -3.34 -15.07 21.14
CA ARG A 2 -2.79 -15.55 19.87
C ARG A 2 -2.88 -14.44 18.80
N LYS A 3 -1.77 -14.15 18.12
CA LYS A 3 -1.76 -13.20 17.02
C LYS A 3 -2.45 -13.78 15.80
N ILE A 4 -3.16 -12.93 15.08
CA ILE A 4 -3.87 -13.33 13.85
C ILE A 4 -3.47 -12.41 12.70
N THR A 5 -3.85 -12.80 11.50
CA THR A 5 -3.74 -11.98 10.29
C THR A 5 -5.12 -11.42 9.97
N ILE A 6 -5.19 -10.10 9.81
CA ILE A 6 -6.44 -9.41 9.49
C ILE A 6 -6.35 -8.81 8.10
N ALA A 7 -7.25 -9.23 7.22
CA ALA A 7 -7.34 -8.73 5.85
C ALA A 7 -8.56 -7.82 5.72
N ILE A 8 -8.36 -6.60 5.27
CA ILE A 8 -9.44 -5.63 5.06
C ILE A 8 -9.47 -5.25 3.59
N ASP A 9 -10.55 -5.59 2.93
CA ASP A 9 -10.76 -5.30 1.52
C ASP A 9 -11.87 -4.28 1.32
N GLY A 10 -11.85 -3.61 0.20
CA GLY A 10 -12.87 -2.64 -0.14
C GLY A 10 -12.40 -1.70 -1.23
N PHE A 11 -13.32 -0.92 -1.76
CA PHE A 11 -13.01 0.08 -2.77
C PHE A 11 -12.37 1.31 -2.13
N SER A 12 -11.69 2.13 -2.93
CA SER A 12 -11.15 3.40 -2.46
C SER A 12 -12.27 4.30 -1.91
N SER A 13 -11.92 5.16 -0.95
CA SER A 13 -12.83 6.10 -0.30
C SER A 13 -14.00 5.45 0.45
N CYS A 14 -13.85 4.21 0.90
CA CYS A 14 -14.85 3.54 1.74
C CYS A 14 -14.47 3.52 3.22
N GLY A 15 -13.33 4.10 3.60
CA GLY A 15 -12.90 4.18 5.00
C GLY A 15 -12.04 3.02 5.48
N LYS A 16 -11.62 2.12 4.59
CA LYS A 16 -10.89 0.92 5.00
C LYS A 16 -9.52 1.21 5.61
N SER A 17 -8.79 2.22 5.12
CA SER A 17 -7.47 2.53 5.66
C SER A 17 -7.55 3.09 7.08
N THR A 18 -8.54 3.93 7.37
CA THR A 18 -8.79 4.44 8.72
C THR A 18 -9.13 3.30 9.67
N MET A 19 -10.04 2.42 9.26
CA MET A 19 -10.40 1.23 10.04
C MET A 19 -9.18 0.35 10.30
N ALA A 20 -8.37 0.09 9.28
CA ALA A 20 -7.19 -0.75 9.39
C ALA A 20 -6.15 -0.16 10.37
N LYS A 21 -5.90 1.14 10.29
CA LYS A 21 -4.98 1.83 11.18
C LYS A 21 -5.46 1.80 12.63
N ASP A 22 -6.74 2.07 12.86
CA ASP A 22 -7.33 2.07 14.19
C ASP A 22 -7.29 0.66 14.78
N LEU A 23 -7.63 -0.35 14.00
CA LEU A 23 -7.62 -1.74 14.46
C LEU A 23 -6.20 -2.20 14.80
N ALA A 24 -5.22 -1.86 13.96
CA ALA A 24 -3.82 -2.20 14.23
C ALA A 24 -3.34 -1.56 15.52
N ARG A 25 -3.68 -0.29 15.73
CA ARG A 25 -3.30 0.44 16.95
C ARG A 25 -3.90 -0.20 18.20
N GLU A 26 -5.20 -0.54 18.16
CA GLU A 26 -5.88 -1.15 19.28
C GLU A 26 -5.32 -2.52 19.65
N LEU A 27 -4.89 -3.29 18.66
CA LEU A 27 -4.36 -4.63 18.88
C LEU A 27 -2.84 -4.68 19.08
N GLY A 28 -2.14 -3.57 18.87
CA GLY A 28 -0.67 -3.56 18.88
C GLY A 28 -0.09 -4.28 17.68
N TYR A 29 -0.82 -4.36 16.58
CA TYR A 29 -0.40 -4.98 15.32
C TYR A 29 0.25 -3.96 14.41
N ILE A 30 0.96 -4.46 13.40
CA ILE A 30 1.53 -3.61 12.34
C ILE A 30 0.49 -3.43 11.24
N TYR A 31 0.23 -2.18 10.89
CA TYR A 31 -0.59 -1.85 9.72
C TYR A 31 0.29 -1.88 8.47
N VAL A 32 -0.15 -2.61 7.45
CA VAL A 32 0.54 -2.70 6.16
C VAL A 32 -0.34 -2.05 5.09
N ASP A 33 0.15 -0.93 4.55
CA ASP A 33 -0.51 -0.19 3.47
C ASP A 33 -0.01 -0.73 2.13
N THR A 34 -0.82 -1.53 1.45
CA THR A 34 -0.43 -2.11 0.17
C THR A 34 -0.22 -1.06 -0.91
N GLY A 35 -1.00 0.04 -0.86
CA GLY A 35 -0.81 1.16 -1.78
C GLY A 35 0.57 1.79 -1.66
N ALA A 36 1.08 1.91 -0.44
CA ALA A 36 2.43 2.42 -0.20
C ALA A 36 3.50 1.54 -0.85
N MET A 37 3.27 0.24 -0.93
CA MET A 37 4.21 -0.68 -1.59
C MET A 37 4.33 -0.38 -3.09
N TYR A 38 3.20 -0.13 -3.76
CA TYR A 38 3.24 0.26 -5.17
C TYR A 38 3.91 1.61 -5.38
N ARG A 39 3.74 2.53 -4.44
CA ARG A 39 4.43 3.82 -4.47
C ARG A 39 5.94 3.67 -4.30
N CYS A 40 6.39 2.72 -3.51
CA CYS A 40 7.82 2.40 -3.40
C CYS A 40 8.41 1.91 -4.71
N VAL A 41 7.71 1.03 -5.41
CA VAL A 41 8.16 0.55 -6.72
C VAL A 41 8.24 1.73 -7.70
N THR A 42 7.23 2.60 -7.68
CA THR A 42 7.20 3.80 -8.53
C THR A 42 8.38 4.72 -8.22
N LEU A 43 8.65 4.99 -6.95
CA LEU A 43 9.79 5.82 -6.53
C LEU A 43 11.12 5.23 -7.01
N TYR A 44 11.29 3.92 -6.83
CA TYR A 44 12.49 3.23 -7.32
C TYR A 44 12.65 3.39 -8.83
N ALA A 45 11.57 3.18 -9.57
CA ALA A 45 11.57 3.30 -11.02
C ALA A 45 11.90 4.71 -11.49
N LEU A 46 11.38 5.73 -10.81
CA LEU A 46 11.70 7.13 -11.13
C LEU A 46 13.18 7.43 -10.86
N ARG A 47 13.71 6.97 -9.74
CA ARG A 47 15.11 7.23 -9.34
C ARG A 47 16.13 6.53 -10.22
N HIS A 48 15.76 5.39 -10.82
CA HIS A 48 16.67 4.60 -11.64
C HIS A 48 16.44 4.77 -13.15
N GLY A 49 15.66 5.77 -13.54
CA GLY A 49 15.40 6.07 -14.95
C GLY A 49 14.59 4.99 -15.66
N ILE A 50 13.90 4.12 -14.92
CA ILE A 50 13.01 3.11 -15.48
C ILE A 50 11.75 3.75 -16.02
N ILE A 51 11.28 4.81 -15.37
CA ILE A 51 10.23 5.70 -15.87
C ILE A 51 10.94 6.93 -16.44
N ASP A 52 10.76 7.19 -17.73
CA ASP A 52 11.42 8.33 -18.37
C ASP A 52 10.65 9.64 -18.16
N THR A 53 11.16 10.73 -18.73
CA THR A 53 10.54 12.05 -18.59
C THR A 53 9.16 12.15 -19.23
N ASP A 54 8.84 11.27 -20.17
CA ASP A 54 7.54 11.21 -20.82
C ASP A 54 6.57 10.26 -20.10
N GLY A 55 7.02 9.62 -19.02
CA GLY A 55 6.22 8.68 -18.25
C GLY A 55 6.23 7.25 -18.81
N ALA A 56 7.02 6.98 -19.83
CA ALA A 56 7.15 5.64 -20.39
C ALA A 56 7.95 4.72 -19.47
N ILE A 57 7.48 3.49 -19.31
CA ILE A 57 8.08 2.50 -18.41
C ILE A 57 8.91 1.52 -19.21
N ASN A 58 10.19 1.36 -18.84
CA ASN A 58 11.05 0.33 -19.40
C ASN A 58 10.75 -1.01 -18.71
N LEU A 59 9.82 -1.78 -19.26
CA LEU A 59 9.36 -3.03 -18.65
C LEU A 59 10.48 -4.06 -18.44
N PRO A 60 11.35 -4.35 -19.41
CA PRO A 60 12.44 -5.30 -19.18
C PRO A 60 13.36 -4.89 -18.04
N LYS A 61 13.70 -3.62 -17.94
CA LYS A 61 14.55 -3.10 -16.87
C LYS A 61 13.86 -3.19 -15.52
N LEU A 62 12.58 -2.86 -15.45
CA LEU A 62 11.81 -2.97 -14.22
C LEU A 62 11.75 -4.42 -13.75
N GLU A 63 11.45 -5.34 -14.65
CA GLU A 63 11.39 -6.76 -14.30
C GLU A 63 12.73 -7.27 -13.77
N ALA A 64 13.85 -6.86 -14.39
CA ALA A 64 15.18 -7.23 -13.94
C ALA A 64 15.52 -6.66 -12.56
N GLU A 65 14.99 -5.48 -12.21
CA GLU A 65 15.26 -4.80 -10.95
C GLU A 65 14.34 -5.21 -9.80
N ILE A 66 13.22 -5.88 -10.08
CA ILE A 66 12.26 -6.27 -9.06
C ILE A 66 12.91 -7.01 -7.87
N PRO A 67 13.83 -7.96 -8.05
CA PRO A 67 14.48 -8.63 -6.91
C PRO A 67 15.26 -7.69 -5.99
N ASN A 68 15.61 -6.51 -6.47
CA ASN A 68 16.35 -5.52 -5.68
C ASN A 68 15.46 -4.55 -4.93
N ILE A 69 14.13 -4.70 -5.05
CA ILE A 69 13.16 -3.81 -4.40
C ILE A 69 12.58 -4.54 -3.18
N ASN A 70 13.08 -4.17 -2.00
CA ASN A 70 12.63 -4.75 -0.73
C ASN A 70 11.94 -3.69 0.10
N ILE A 71 10.70 -3.96 0.45
CA ILE A 71 9.83 -3.01 1.14
C ILE A 71 9.55 -3.55 2.55
N SER A 72 9.62 -2.67 3.54
CA SER A 72 9.29 -3.02 4.91
C SER A 72 8.57 -1.84 5.59
N PHE A 73 7.98 -2.14 6.73
CA PHE A 73 7.27 -1.15 7.55
C PHE A 73 7.81 -1.24 8.97
N LYS A 74 8.10 -0.09 9.57
CA LYS A 74 8.57 -0.02 10.95
C LYS A 74 7.76 1.02 11.70
N LEU A 75 7.32 0.65 12.90
CA LEU A 75 6.52 1.55 13.74
C LEU A 75 7.31 2.81 14.05
N ASN A 76 6.70 3.97 13.76
CA ASN A 76 7.22 5.27 14.18
C ASN A 76 6.55 5.60 15.51
N LYS A 77 7.32 5.61 16.58
CA LYS A 77 6.81 5.83 17.94
C LYS A 77 6.25 7.24 18.14
N GLU A 78 6.72 8.21 17.37
CA GLU A 78 6.25 9.59 17.46
C GLU A 78 4.86 9.76 16.87
N THR A 79 4.57 9.08 15.75
CA THR A 79 3.28 9.17 15.07
C THR A 79 2.29 8.08 15.48
N GLY A 80 2.79 6.99 16.06
CA GLY A 80 1.98 5.81 16.37
C GLY A 80 1.63 4.97 15.15
N ARG A 81 2.20 5.26 13.99
CA ARG A 81 1.94 4.57 12.72
C ARG A 81 3.23 4.05 12.11
N PRO A 82 3.14 2.96 11.30
CA PRO A 82 4.33 2.49 10.58
C PRO A 82 4.75 3.47 9.48
N ASP A 83 6.06 3.67 9.36
CA ASP A 83 6.64 4.33 8.20
C ASP A 83 7.07 3.28 7.19
N THR A 84 7.06 3.67 5.91
CA THR A 84 7.44 2.80 4.80
C THR A 84 8.94 2.92 4.51
N TYR A 85 9.59 1.77 4.39
CA TYR A 85 11.03 1.68 4.10
C TYR A 85 11.25 0.97 2.78
N LEU A 86 12.13 1.53 1.96
CA LEU A 86 12.60 0.92 0.70
C LEU A 86 14.08 0.61 0.86
N ASN A 87 14.43 -0.69 0.78
CA ASN A 87 15.81 -1.15 0.95
C ASN A 87 16.43 -0.58 2.24
N ASN A 88 15.67 -0.64 3.35
CA ASN A 88 16.06 -0.18 4.67
C ASN A 88 16.21 1.34 4.84
N VAL A 89 15.74 2.12 3.87
CA VAL A 89 15.73 3.58 3.95
C VAL A 89 14.31 4.08 4.07
N ASN A 90 14.04 4.96 5.05
CA ASN A 90 12.72 5.55 5.24
C ASN A 90 12.37 6.43 4.06
N VAL A 91 11.28 6.10 3.38
CA VAL A 91 10.79 6.84 2.21
C VAL A 91 9.35 7.32 2.39
N GLU A 92 8.85 7.31 3.62
CA GLU A 92 7.44 7.62 3.89
C GLU A 92 7.00 8.96 3.29
N SER A 93 7.79 10.02 3.43
CA SER A 93 7.44 11.32 2.85
C SER A 93 7.61 11.34 1.33
N GLU A 94 8.64 10.68 0.82
CA GLU A 94 9.00 10.71 -0.60
C GLU A 94 7.98 9.99 -1.48
N ILE A 95 7.37 8.92 -0.96
CA ILE A 95 6.33 8.19 -1.71
C ILE A 95 4.99 8.92 -1.75
N ARG A 96 4.83 9.99 -0.95
CA ARG A 96 3.59 10.78 -0.91
C ARG A 96 3.64 12.01 -1.80
N THR A 97 4.73 12.22 -2.54
CA THR A 97 4.86 13.37 -3.45
C THR A 97 3.92 13.23 -4.65
N MET A 98 3.62 14.36 -5.28
CA MET A 98 2.78 14.36 -6.48
C MET A 98 3.45 13.63 -7.64
N GLU A 99 4.77 13.69 -7.74
CA GLU A 99 5.52 12.97 -8.77
C GLU A 99 5.27 11.46 -8.68
N VAL A 100 5.36 10.88 -7.48
CA VAL A 100 5.06 9.47 -7.29
C VAL A 100 3.58 9.19 -7.54
N SER A 101 2.69 10.02 -6.99
CA SER A 101 1.25 9.84 -7.12
C SER A 101 0.78 9.83 -8.58
N SER A 102 1.40 10.65 -9.42
CA SER A 102 1.02 10.73 -10.83
C SER A 102 1.50 9.57 -11.68
N HIS A 103 2.44 8.75 -11.17
CA HIS A 103 3.01 7.63 -11.92
C HIS A 103 2.65 6.25 -11.34
N VAL A 104 1.95 6.19 -10.21
CA VAL A 104 1.71 4.92 -9.52
C VAL A 104 0.72 4.01 -10.24
N SER A 105 -0.32 4.55 -10.86
CA SER A 105 -1.36 3.74 -11.49
C SER A 105 -0.85 2.82 -12.61
N PRO A 106 -0.01 3.30 -13.55
CA PRO A 106 0.57 2.41 -14.56
C PRO A 106 1.45 1.30 -13.95
N ILE A 107 2.19 1.62 -12.90
CA ILE A 107 3.02 0.63 -12.19
C ILE A 107 2.14 -0.43 -11.53
N ALA A 108 1.07 -0.02 -10.88
CA ALA A 108 0.16 -0.93 -10.19
C ALA A 108 -0.60 -1.86 -11.14
N ALA A 109 -0.70 -1.49 -12.40
CA ALA A 109 -1.37 -2.30 -13.43
C ALA A 109 -0.50 -3.43 -13.98
N ILE A 110 0.80 -3.45 -13.68
CA ILE A 110 1.75 -4.42 -14.24
C ILE A 110 1.65 -5.76 -13.48
N PRO A 111 1.32 -6.88 -14.17
CA PRO A 111 1.12 -8.15 -13.49
C PRO A 111 2.35 -8.65 -12.70
N PHE A 112 3.56 -8.54 -13.25
CA PHE A 112 4.75 -9.02 -12.54
C PHE A 112 5.06 -8.17 -11.30
N VAL A 113 4.71 -6.89 -11.29
CA VAL A 113 4.85 -6.04 -10.09
C VAL A 113 3.89 -6.52 -9.02
N ARG A 114 2.63 -6.76 -9.37
CA ARG A 114 1.64 -7.27 -8.42
C ARG A 114 2.05 -8.61 -7.84
N ALA A 115 2.52 -9.53 -8.69
CA ALA A 115 2.97 -10.84 -8.23
C ALA A 115 4.14 -10.73 -7.24
N ALA A 116 5.11 -9.87 -7.51
CA ALA A 116 6.26 -9.67 -6.63
C ALA A 116 5.83 -9.06 -5.29
N LEU A 117 4.92 -8.09 -5.31
CA LEU A 117 4.44 -7.46 -4.08
C LEU A 117 3.55 -8.40 -3.27
N VAL A 118 2.72 -9.21 -3.92
CA VAL A 118 1.93 -10.24 -3.21
C VAL A 118 2.88 -11.21 -2.47
N ALA A 119 3.97 -11.62 -3.10
CA ALA A 119 4.96 -12.49 -2.46
C ALA A 119 5.57 -11.82 -1.22
N GLN A 120 5.94 -10.54 -1.30
CA GLN A 120 6.44 -9.79 -0.14
C GLN A 120 5.39 -9.64 0.95
N GLN A 121 4.14 -9.39 0.57
CA GLN A 121 3.03 -9.27 1.50
C GLN A 121 2.78 -10.57 2.25
N GLN A 122 2.80 -11.71 1.55
CA GLN A 122 2.65 -13.01 2.18
C GLN A 122 3.77 -13.31 3.17
N LYS A 123 4.98 -12.93 2.83
CA LYS A 123 6.13 -13.09 3.72
C LYS A 123 5.97 -12.23 4.98
N MET A 124 5.50 -11.01 4.85
CA MET A 124 5.22 -10.14 6.01
C MET A 124 4.18 -10.76 6.96
N GLY A 125 3.25 -11.54 6.43
CA GLY A 125 2.19 -12.17 7.21
C GLY A 125 2.58 -13.47 7.89
N GLU A 126 3.76 -14.02 7.64
CA GLU A 126 4.15 -15.33 8.21
C GLU A 126 4.13 -15.34 9.75
N GLU A 127 4.54 -14.26 10.38
CA GLU A 127 4.56 -14.16 11.85
C GLU A 127 3.25 -13.68 12.44
N LYS A 128 2.27 -13.37 11.60
CA LYS A 128 0.97 -12.82 12.00
C LYS A 128 1.11 -11.51 12.79
N GLY A 129 0.02 -11.05 13.39
CA GLY A 129 0.04 -9.76 14.09
C GLY A 129 0.08 -8.57 13.15
N ILE A 130 -0.56 -8.69 11.98
CA ILE A 130 -0.64 -7.62 11.00
C ILE A 130 -2.08 -7.34 10.59
N VAL A 131 -2.34 -6.10 10.20
CA VAL A 131 -3.57 -5.67 9.55
C VAL A 131 -3.17 -5.13 8.18
N MET A 132 -3.69 -5.71 7.12
CA MET A 132 -3.38 -5.30 5.75
C MET A 132 -4.64 -4.89 5.05
N ASP A 133 -4.63 -3.73 4.41
CA ASP A 133 -5.76 -3.29 3.60
C ASP A 133 -5.40 -3.28 2.11
N GLY A 134 -6.41 -3.45 1.28
CA GLY A 134 -6.24 -3.47 -0.16
C GLY A 134 -7.54 -3.84 -0.85
N ARG A 135 -7.43 -4.48 -2.01
CA ARG A 135 -8.58 -4.94 -2.79
C ARG A 135 -8.71 -6.45 -2.85
N ASP A 136 -7.61 -7.17 -2.75
CA ASP A 136 -7.56 -8.63 -2.91
C ASP A 136 -6.89 -9.31 -1.72
N VAL A 137 -6.85 -8.66 -0.55
CA VAL A 137 -6.04 -9.15 0.57
C VAL A 137 -6.60 -10.46 1.09
N GLY A 138 -7.91 -10.53 1.32
CA GLY A 138 -8.56 -11.72 1.88
C GLY A 138 -8.81 -12.84 0.87
N THR A 139 -8.60 -12.59 -0.43
CA THR A 139 -8.83 -13.61 -1.46
C THR A 139 -7.54 -14.09 -2.12
N VAL A 140 -6.59 -13.19 -2.35
CA VAL A 140 -5.34 -13.51 -3.06
C VAL A 140 -4.14 -13.57 -2.12
N VAL A 141 -3.95 -12.55 -1.29
CA VAL A 141 -2.76 -12.46 -0.45
C VAL A 141 -2.87 -13.40 0.75
N PHE A 142 -3.96 -13.30 1.49
CA PHE A 142 -4.18 -14.10 2.70
C PHE A 142 -5.53 -14.81 2.65
N PRO A 143 -5.68 -15.82 1.79
CA PRO A 143 -6.94 -16.56 1.72
C PRO A 143 -7.29 -17.30 3.02
N ASN A 144 -6.29 -17.52 3.88
CA ASN A 144 -6.47 -18.18 5.18
C ASN A 144 -6.38 -17.21 6.36
N ALA A 145 -6.55 -15.91 6.14
CA ALA A 145 -6.58 -14.94 7.23
C ALA A 145 -7.69 -15.29 8.22
N GLU A 146 -7.39 -15.22 9.51
CA GLU A 146 -8.34 -15.55 10.57
C GLU A 146 -9.52 -14.57 10.58
N LEU A 147 -9.28 -13.31 10.20
CA LEU A 147 -10.33 -12.30 10.09
C LEU A 147 -10.25 -11.63 8.73
N LYS A 148 -11.36 -11.68 8.00
CA LYS A 148 -11.50 -10.99 6.71
C LYS A 148 -12.66 -10.02 6.81
N ILE A 149 -12.40 -8.75 6.53
CA ILE A 149 -13.40 -7.69 6.59
C ILE A 149 -13.53 -7.09 5.20
N PHE A 150 -14.75 -6.95 4.71
CA PHE A 150 -15.02 -6.22 3.47
C PHE A 150 -15.77 -4.95 3.81
N VAL A 151 -15.14 -3.79 3.57
CA VAL A 151 -15.72 -2.49 3.88
C VAL A 151 -16.46 -1.98 2.65
N THR A 152 -17.73 -1.67 2.84
CA THR A 152 -18.58 -1.14 1.78
C THR A 152 -19.10 0.23 2.14
N ALA A 153 -19.37 1.03 1.11
CA ALA A 153 -20.03 2.32 1.27
C ALA A 153 -20.79 2.60 -0.03
N SER A 154 -21.87 3.37 0.06
CA SER A 154 -22.63 3.72 -1.14
C SER A 154 -21.75 4.53 -2.09
N PRO A 155 -22.05 4.53 -3.41
CA PRO A 155 -21.30 5.36 -4.36
C PRO A 155 -21.28 6.84 -3.97
N GLU A 156 -22.37 7.36 -3.43
CA GLU A 156 -22.47 8.75 -2.97
C GLU A 156 -21.53 9.03 -1.81
N VAL A 157 -21.46 8.12 -0.83
CA VAL A 157 -20.56 8.26 0.32
C VAL A 157 -19.10 8.20 -0.13
N ARG A 158 -18.76 7.30 -1.04
CA ARG A 158 -17.40 7.19 -1.58
C ARG A 158 -16.99 8.44 -2.33
N ALA A 159 -17.88 8.98 -3.15
CA ALA A 159 -17.63 10.22 -3.89
C ALA A 159 -17.41 11.39 -2.95
N GLN A 160 -18.22 11.51 -1.91
CA GLN A 160 -18.10 12.58 -0.91
C GLN A 160 -16.78 12.49 -0.16
N ARG A 161 -16.38 11.29 0.26
CA ARG A 161 -15.10 11.09 0.95
C ARG A 161 -13.92 11.46 0.06
N ARG A 162 -13.97 11.09 -1.22
CA ARG A 162 -12.91 11.44 -2.17
C ARG A 162 -12.83 12.93 -2.39
N TYR A 163 -13.98 13.60 -2.50
CA TYR A 163 -14.05 15.05 -2.59
C TYR A 163 -13.39 15.71 -1.38
N ASP A 164 -13.74 15.26 -0.19
CA ASP A 164 -13.21 15.80 1.06
C ASP A 164 -11.70 15.59 1.18
N GLU A 165 -11.19 14.42 0.78
CA GLU A 165 -9.76 14.13 0.74
C GLU A 165 -9.00 15.10 -0.17
N LEU A 166 -9.50 15.31 -1.38
CA LEU A 166 -8.87 16.19 -2.35
C LEU A 166 -8.89 17.63 -1.85
N LYS A 167 -9.99 18.06 -1.27
CA LYS A 167 -10.13 19.41 -0.73
C LYS A 167 -9.16 19.62 0.44
N ALA A 168 -9.03 18.64 1.32
CA ALA A 168 -8.11 18.71 2.46
C ALA A 168 -6.65 18.80 2.03
N LYS A 169 -6.32 18.26 0.85
CA LYS A 169 -4.97 18.35 0.26
C LYS A 169 -4.76 19.62 -0.54
N GLY A 170 -5.75 20.52 -0.59
CA GLY A 170 -5.66 21.76 -1.38
C GLY A 170 -5.83 21.56 -2.88
N LEU A 171 -6.41 20.43 -3.30
CA LEU A 171 -6.67 20.11 -4.70
C LEU A 171 -8.14 20.40 -5.02
N GLU A 172 -8.38 20.82 -6.27
CA GLU A 172 -9.76 20.95 -6.75
C GLU A 172 -10.34 19.56 -7.06
N ALA A 173 -11.58 19.38 -6.70
CA ALA A 173 -12.28 18.12 -6.90
C ALA A 173 -13.07 18.12 -8.21
#